data_247f72d8dae8ce2b0c306b1c7d11a79f
#
_entry.id   247f72d8dae8ce2b0c306b1c7d11a79f
#
_cell.length_a   1.000
_cell.length_b   1.000
_cell.length_c   1.000
_cell.angle_alpha   90.00
_cell.angle_beta   90.00
_cell.angle_gamma   90.00
#
_symmetry.space_group_name_H-M   'P 1'
#
loop_
_entity.id
_entity.type
_entity.pdbx_description
1 polymer ?
#
loop_
_entity_poly.entity_id
_entity_poly.type
_entity_poly.pdbx_seq_one_letter_code
_entity_poly.pdbx_strand_id
1 'polypeptide(L)'
;CVLGCWGYYLHWLGAEKMKQHWRYLIARWGALPVTWCLAGEGSMPYYLSKTKDEDRADLKTGWTDIARYVRETDPYHHPLTIHPSVSARDTVDDPSVLNYDMLQTGHGDRQSIPNTIKRITKAYTTEPTMPVFNSEVCYEGIGEACRQEVQRFMFWICMLNGACGHTYGATGIWQVNTKE
;
A
#
# COMPACT_ATOMS: atom_id res chain seq x y z
N CYS A 1 -6.39 -1.95 6.47
CA CYS A 1 -5.88 -0.61 6.16
C CYS A 1 -6.23 0.32 7.30
N VAL A 2 -5.26 0.99 7.80
CA VAL A 2 -5.49 1.80 8.94
C VAL A 2 -5.60 3.23 8.55
N LEU A 3 -6.78 3.75 8.77
CA LEU A 3 -6.98 5.17 8.97
C LEU A 3 -6.72 6.07 7.79
N GLY A 4 -6.95 5.67 6.59
CA GLY A 4 -6.90 6.58 5.45
C GLY A 4 -5.71 7.54 5.52
N CYS A 5 -4.68 7.15 6.21
CA CYS A 5 -3.55 7.98 6.48
C CYS A 5 -2.60 7.87 5.33
N TRP A 6 -2.42 8.91 4.64
CA TRP A 6 -1.27 9.08 3.79
C TRP A 6 0.02 9.16 4.62
N GLY A 7 1.15 8.87 4.00
CA GLY A 7 2.43 8.81 4.66
C GLY A 7 2.74 9.99 5.58
N TYR A 8 2.39 11.20 5.18
CA TYR A 8 2.64 12.42 5.94
C TYR A 8 1.96 12.52 7.32
N TYR A 9 1.00 11.64 7.63
CA TYR A 9 0.45 11.58 9.00
C TYR A 9 1.49 11.12 10.02
N LEU A 10 2.42 10.26 9.61
CA LEU A 10 3.55 9.91 10.47
C LEU A 10 4.39 11.15 10.81
N HIS A 11 4.65 12.00 9.82
CA HIS A 11 5.35 13.25 10.02
C HIS A 11 4.64 14.18 11.03
N TRP A 12 3.32 14.29 10.95
CA TRP A 12 2.54 15.16 11.84
C TRP A 12 2.34 14.61 13.24
N LEU A 13 2.12 13.30 13.36
CA LEU A 13 1.86 12.66 14.65
C LEU A 13 3.15 12.32 15.42
N GLY A 14 4.22 12.05 14.69
CA GLY A 14 5.46 11.52 15.24
C GLY A 14 5.37 10.01 15.51
N ALA A 15 6.55 9.38 15.58
CA ALA A 15 6.68 7.93 15.73
C ALA A 15 6.02 7.39 17.01
N GLU A 16 6.16 8.08 18.14
CA GLU A 16 5.62 7.61 19.42
C GLU A 16 4.09 7.53 19.44
N LYS A 17 3.39 8.52 18.90
CA LYS A 17 1.93 8.47 18.79
C LYS A 17 1.48 7.42 17.79
N MET A 18 2.23 7.25 16.72
CA MET A 18 1.95 6.21 15.74
C MET A 18 2.14 4.80 16.35
N LYS A 19 3.17 4.57 17.16
CA LYS A 19 3.37 3.32 17.91
C LYS A 19 2.24 3.07 18.91
N GLN A 20 1.81 4.09 19.66
CA GLN A 20 0.66 3.98 20.57
C GLN A 20 -0.61 3.58 19.81
N HIS A 21 -0.85 4.18 18.66
CA HIS A 21 -1.96 3.85 17.80
C HIS A 21 -1.90 2.39 17.33
N TRP A 22 -0.76 1.93 16.82
CA TRP A 22 -0.57 0.55 16.39
C TRP A 22 -0.75 -0.45 17.53
N ARG A 23 -0.24 -0.14 18.72
CA ARG A 23 -0.47 -0.99 19.90
C ARG A 23 -1.95 -1.14 20.22
N TYR A 24 -2.71 -0.06 20.10
CA TYR A 24 -4.17 -0.10 20.28
C TYR A 24 -4.85 -0.99 19.23
N LEU A 25 -4.47 -0.88 17.96
CA LEU A 25 -5.05 -1.68 16.89
C LEU A 25 -4.75 -3.18 17.08
N ILE A 26 -3.51 -3.52 17.40
CA ILE A 26 -3.09 -4.89 17.67
C ILE A 26 -3.86 -5.48 18.86
N ALA A 27 -3.94 -4.75 19.96
CA ALA A 27 -4.69 -5.20 21.14
C ALA A 27 -6.17 -5.42 20.85
N ARG A 28 -6.76 -4.66 19.92
CA ARG A 28 -8.18 -4.72 19.60
C ARG A 28 -8.53 -5.80 18.58
N TRP A 29 -7.69 -6.00 17.58
CA TRP A 29 -7.99 -6.85 16.44
C TRP A 29 -6.98 -7.96 16.15
N GLY A 30 -5.87 -8.01 16.90
CA GLY A 30 -4.85 -9.02 16.67
C GLY A 30 -5.31 -10.46 16.89
N ALA A 31 -6.41 -10.70 17.61
CA ALA A 31 -6.98 -12.05 17.73
C ALA A 31 -7.78 -12.51 16.50
N LEU A 32 -8.00 -11.63 15.52
CA LEU A 32 -8.72 -11.91 14.29
C LEU A 32 -7.73 -12.25 13.15
N PRO A 33 -8.15 -12.98 12.10
CA PRO A 33 -7.32 -13.25 10.95
C PRO A 33 -7.13 -11.98 10.10
N VAL A 34 -6.23 -11.13 10.52
CA VAL A 34 -5.96 -9.83 9.89
C VAL A 34 -4.64 -9.81 9.14
N THR A 35 -4.48 -8.84 8.28
CA THR A 35 -3.22 -8.43 7.68
C THR A 35 -3.01 -6.97 8.00
N TRP A 36 -1.83 -6.60 8.47
CA TRP A 36 -1.51 -5.24 8.79
C TRP A 36 -1.00 -4.47 7.59
N CYS A 37 -1.59 -3.32 7.31
CA CYS A 37 -1.11 -2.36 6.32
C CYS A 37 -0.85 -1.03 7.03
N LEU A 38 0.41 -0.62 7.10
CA LEU A 38 0.86 0.49 7.95
C LEU A 38 0.27 1.85 7.57
N ALA A 39 0.14 2.11 6.29
CA ALA A 39 -0.42 3.36 5.77
C ALA A 39 -0.91 3.20 4.34
N GLY A 40 -1.70 4.13 3.83
CA GLY A 40 -1.94 4.36 2.42
C GLY A 40 -0.87 5.31 1.86
N GLU A 41 -0.28 4.96 0.71
CA GLU A 41 0.78 5.75 0.04
C GLU A 41 1.88 6.23 1.01
N GLY A 42 2.45 5.29 1.76
CA GLY A 42 3.30 5.55 2.93
C GLY A 42 4.46 6.53 2.70
N SER A 43 5.04 6.56 1.50
CA SER A 43 6.13 7.49 1.15
C SER A 43 5.65 8.83 0.56
N MET A 44 4.33 9.07 0.50
CA MET A 44 3.80 10.32 -0.04
C MET A 44 3.96 11.46 0.96
N PRO A 45 4.75 12.50 0.66
CA PRO A 45 4.88 13.67 1.51
C PRO A 45 3.64 14.55 1.40
N TYR A 46 3.47 15.44 2.36
CA TYR A 46 2.41 16.43 2.28
C TYR A 46 2.52 17.26 0.99
N TYR A 47 1.44 17.39 0.26
CA TYR A 47 1.45 17.98 -1.10
C TYR A 47 1.90 19.44 -1.15
N LEU A 48 1.74 20.21 -0.05
CA LEU A 48 2.22 21.59 0.09
C LEU A 48 3.63 21.69 0.71
N SER A 49 4.29 20.58 1.02
CA SER A 49 5.66 20.60 1.54
C SER A 49 6.63 21.23 0.53
N LYS A 50 7.57 22.00 1.05
CA LYS A 50 8.68 22.57 0.29
C LYS A 50 9.91 21.69 0.27
N THR A 51 9.94 20.65 1.11
CA THR A 51 11.06 19.72 1.36
C THR A 51 10.66 18.26 1.05
N LYS A 52 9.98 18.05 -0.08
CA LYS A 52 9.35 16.74 -0.40
C LYS A 52 10.31 15.57 -0.43
N ASP A 53 11.56 15.76 -0.82
CA ASP A 53 12.53 14.69 -0.90
C ASP A 53 13.08 14.33 0.49
N GLU A 54 13.31 15.32 1.34
CA GLU A 54 13.66 15.13 2.74
C GLU A 54 12.49 14.44 3.49
N ASP A 55 11.27 14.93 3.31
CA ASP A 55 10.06 14.31 3.90
C ASP A 55 9.91 12.85 3.49
N ARG A 56 10.20 12.48 2.23
CA ARG A 56 10.15 11.07 1.79
C ARG A 56 11.20 10.22 2.49
N ALA A 57 12.41 10.75 2.67
CA ALA A 57 13.46 10.02 3.37
C ALA A 57 13.07 9.79 4.84
N ASP A 58 12.56 10.81 5.51
CA ASP A 58 12.09 10.72 6.89
C ASP A 58 10.92 9.75 7.05
N LEU A 59 9.94 9.80 6.12
CA LEU A 59 8.83 8.86 6.10
C LEU A 59 9.29 7.42 5.92
N LYS A 60 10.25 7.19 5.05
CA LYS A 60 10.80 5.86 4.77
C LYS A 60 11.47 5.26 6.02
N THR A 61 12.29 6.04 6.70
CA THR A 61 12.93 5.65 7.95
C THR A 61 11.90 5.45 9.06
N GLY A 62 10.95 6.37 9.19
CA GLY A 62 9.91 6.29 10.19
C GLY A 62 8.99 5.07 10.02
N TRP A 63 8.55 4.75 8.79
CA TRP A 63 7.75 3.55 8.55
C TRP A 63 8.53 2.25 8.79
N THR A 64 9.83 2.25 8.55
CA THR A 64 10.70 1.11 8.92
C THR A 64 10.71 0.88 10.44
N ASP A 65 10.83 1.94 11.23
CA ASP A 65 10.76 1.87 12.69
C ASP A 65 9.38 1.40 13.18
N ILE A 66 8.30 1.93 12.62
CA ILE A 66 6.94 1.49 12.96
C ILE A 66 6.71 0.03 12.57
N ALA A 67 7.22 -0.42 11.42
CA ALA A 67 7.12 -1.82 11.00
C ALA A 67 7.78 -2.76 12.01
N ARG A 68 8.99 -2.43 12.46
CA ARG A 68 9.70 -3.21 13.50
C ARG A 68 8.89 -3.26 14.79
N TYR A 69 8.39 -2.11 15.24
CA TYR A 69 7.55 -2.05 16.43
C TYR A 69 6.29 -2.91 16.33
N VAL A 70 5.58 -2.88 15.19
CA VAL A 70 4.39 -3.71 14.96
C VAL A 70 4.74 -5.20 15.02
N ARG A 71 5.84 -5.63 14.38
CA ARG A 71 6.31 -7.02 14.41
C ARG A 71 6.68 -7.51 15.81
N GLU A 72 7.26 -6.64 16.63
CA GLU A 72 7.62 -6.96 18.02
C GLU A 72 6.39 -6.97 18.95
N THR A 73 5.39 -6.15 18.65
CA THR A 73 4.19 -5.97 19.49
C THR A 73 3.09 -6.96 19.20
N ASP A 74 2.96 -7.43 17.94
CA ASP A 74 1.93 -8.39 17.53
C ASP A 74 2.29 -9.82 17.94
N PRO A 75 1.62 -10.40 18.95
CA PRO A 75 1.95 -11.75 19.42
C PRO A 75 1.52 -12.86 18.48
N TYR A 76 0.70 -12.54 17.47
CA TYR A 76 0.21 -13.50 16.48
C TYR A 76 1.05 -13.49 15.20
N HIS A 77 1.98 -12.55 15.06
CA HIS A 77 2.87 -12.42 13.91
C HIS A 77 2.12 -12.36 12.56
N HIS A 78 1.05 -11.59 12.50
CA HIS A 78 0.28 -11.41 11.27
C HIS A 78 1.13 -10.82 10.15
N PRO A 79 0.80 -11.13 8.89
CA PRO A 79 1.48 -10.53 7.75
C PRO A 79 1.39 -9.00 7.78
N LEU A 80 2.51 -8.36 7.52
CA LEU A 80 2.68 -6.92 7.54
C LEU A 80 3.13 -6.39 6.19
N THR A 81 2.54 -5.29 5.77
CA THR A 81 2.94 -4.53 4.58
C THR A 81 2.64 -3.05 4.76
N ILE A 82 2.88 -2.28 3.72
CA ILE A 82 2.51 -0.85 3.62
C ILE A 82 2.02 -0.58 2.20
N HIS A 83 0.93 0.19 2.06
CA HIS A 83 0.45 0.58 0.74
C HIS A 83 1.36 1.67 0.16
N PRO A 84 1.91 1.49 -1.04
CA PRO A 84 2.88 2.40 -1.64
C PRO A 84 2.25 3.35 -2.66
N SER A 85 3.05 4.31 -3.15
CA SER A 85 2.78 4.98 -4.42
C SER A 85 3.28 4.19 -5.63
N VAL A 86 4.12 3.16 -5.44
CA VAL A 86 4.65 2.27 -6.50
C VAL A 86 4.85 0.85 -6.00
N SER A 87 5.75 0.63 -5.03
CA SER A 87 6.08 -0.65 -4.42
C SER A 87 6.30 -0.46 -2.92
N ALA A 88 5.79 -1.38 -2.12
CA ALA A 88 5.96 -1.34 -0.67
C ALA A 88 7.44 -1.41 -0.27
N ARG A 89 8.26 -2.15 -1.03
CA ARG A 89 9.72 -2.22 -0.81
C ARG A 89 10.39 -0.86 -0.89
N ASP A 90 9.91 0.02 -1.75
CA ASP A 90 10.47 1.36 -1.93
C ASP A 90 10.03 2.33 -0.81
N THR A 91 9.04 1.93 0.00
CA THR A 91 8.44 2.74 1.06
C THR A 91 9.13 2.59 2.42
N VAL A 92 10.04 1.62 2.55
CA VAL A 92 10.83 1.33 3.76
C VAL A 92 12.31 1.27 3.44
N ASP A 93 13.18 1.52 4.42
CA ASP A 93 14.64 1.39 4.26
C ASP A 93 15.10 -0.07 4.26
N ASP A 94 14.34 -0.92 4.95
CA ASP A 94 14.64 -2.34 5.13
C ASP A 94 13.41 -3.17 4.70
N PRO A 95 13.39 -3.67 3.45
CA PRO A 95 12.27 -4.48 2.97
C PRO A 95 12.01 -5.77 3.76
N SER A 96 12.99 -6.25 4.55
CA SER A 96 12.83 -7.46 5.37
C SER A 96 11.79 -7.31 6.50
N VAL A 97 11.39 -6.07 6.81
CA VAL A 97 10.31 -5.81 7.77
C VAL A 97 8.92 -6.12 7.19
N LEU A 98 8.80 -6.27 5.88
CA LEU A 98 7.55 -6.59 5.18
C LEU A 98 7.43 -8.08 4.90
N ASN A 99 6.20 -8.59 4.86
CA ASN A 99 5.91 -9.98 4.52
C ASN A 99 5.50 -10.17 3.06
N TYR A 100 5.04 -9.11 2.41
CA TYR A 100 4.70 -9.12 0.98
C TYR A 100 4.80 -7.71 0.38
N ASP A 101 5.09 -7.68 -0.92
CA ASP A 101 5.23 -6.44 -1.67
C ASP A 101 3.87 -6.01 -2.23
N MET A 102 3.32 -4.92 -1.70
CA MET A 102 2.16 -4.25 -2.25
C MET A 102 2.58 -3.35 -3.41
N LEU A 103 1.78 -3.34 -4.48
CA LEU A 103 2.01 -2.49 -5.65
C LEU A 103 0.82 -1.57 -5.90
N GLN A 104 1.14 -0.37 -6.41
CA GLN A 104 0.20 0.53 -7.07
C GLN A 104 0.68 0.74 -8.51
N THR A 105 -0.16 0.42 -9.50
CA THR A 105 0.28 0.33 -10.89
C THR A 105 -0.33 1.37 -11.83
N GLY A 106 -1.18 2.25 -11.30
CA GLY A 106 -1.69 3.43 -11.99
C GLY A 106 -3.17 3.36 -12.36
N HIS A 107 -3.74 4.52 -12.66
CA HIS A 107 -5.17 4.74 -12.88
C HIS A 107 -5.56 5.02 -14.33
N GLY A 108 -4.62 4.99 -15.26
CA GLY A 108 -4.93 5.08 -16.68
C GLY A 108 -5.62 3.79 -17.15
N ASP A 109 -6.65 3.91 -17.94
CA ASP A 109 -7.39 2.82 -18.55
C ASP A 109 -6.45 1.72 -19.13
N ARG A 110 -6.64 1.26 -20.34
CA ARG A 110 -5.75 0.28 -21.02
C ARG A 110 -4.28 0.71 -21.06
N GLN A 111 -4.02 2.00 -20.94
CA GLN A 111 -2.67 2.57 -20.88
C GLN A 111 -1.89 2.13 -19.62
N SER A 112 -2.56 1.73 -18.54
CA SER A 112 -1.92 1.18 -17.36
C SER A 112 -1.43 -0.27 -17.53
N ILE A 113 -1.88 -1.00 -18.53
CA ILE A 113 -1.58 -2.42 -18.74
C ILE A 113 -0.07 -2.70 -18.84
N PRO A 114 0.69 -2.02 -19.71
CA PRO A 114 2.12 -2.27 -19.81
C PRO A 114 2.89 -2.01 -18.51
N ASN A 115 2.50 -0.94 -17.80
CA ASN A 115 3.11 -0.63 -16.50
C ASN A 115 2.76 -1.69 -15.44
N THR A 116 1.52 -2.17 -15.41
CA THR A 116 1.08 -3.23 -14.50
C THR A 116 1.89 -4.50 -14.70
N ILE A 117 2.04 -4.97 -15.94
CA ILE A 117 2.86 -6.15 -16.27
C ILE A 117 4.31 -5.92 -15.81
N LYS A 118 4.91 -4.81 -16.21
CA LYS A 118 6.29 -4.47 -15.86
C LYS A 118 6.53 -4.46 -14.35
N ARG A 119 5.61 -3.87 -13.58
CA ARG A 119 5.76 -3.77 -12.12
C ARG A 119 5.63 -5.13 -11.44
N ILE A 120 4.65 -5.93 -11.83
CA ILE A 120 4.45 -7.26 -11.24
C ILE A 120 5.62 -8.18 -11.56
N THR A 121 6.03 -8.26 -12.82
CA THR A 121 7.16 -9.12 -13.22
C THR A 121 8.47 -8.70 -12.57
N LYS A 122 8.72 -7.39 -12.42
CA LYS A 122 9.87 -6.88 -11.68
C LYS A 122 9.80 -7.30 -10.21
N ALA A 123 8.69 -7.06 -9.53
CA ALA A 123 8.52 -7.38 -8.11
C ALA A 123 8.66 -8.89 -7.85
N TYR A 124 8.09 -9.72 -8.74
CA TYR A 124 8.16 -11.18 -8.67
C TYR A 124 9.60 -11.72 -8.74
N THR A 125 10.47 -11.06 -9.49
CA THR A 125 11.88 -11.47 -9.67
C THR A 125 12.86 -10.72 -8.75
N THR A 126 12.37 -9.81 -7.89
CA THR A 126 13.23 -9.01 -7.01
C THR A 126 13.53 -9.77 -5.72
N GLU A 127 14.82 -9.86 -5.38
CA GLU A 127 15.28 -10.44 -4.12
C GLU A 127 15.24 -9.41 -2.96
N PRO A 128 15.00 -9.86 -1.72
CA PRO A 128 14.57 -11.20 -1.33
C PRO A 128 13.19 -11.52 -1.88
N THR A 129 12.95 -12.76 -2.31
CA THR A 129 11.65 -13.20 -2.83
C THR A 129 10.56 -13.01 -1.77
N MET A 130 9.46 -12.37 -2.15
CA MET A 130 8.26 -12.26 -1.31
C MET A 130 7.00 -12.27 -2.18
N PRO A 131 5.83 -12.63 -1.62
CA PRO A 131 4.56 -12.54 -2.35
C PRO A 131 4.33 -11.13 -2.90
N VAL A 132 3.81 -11.03 -4.12
CA VAL A 132 3.48 -9.76 -4.78
C VAL A 132 1.97 -9.59 -4.81
N PHE A 133 1.47 -8.47 -4.30
CA PHE A 133 0.05 -8.16 -4.24
C PHE A 133 -0.23 -6.83 -4.93
N ASN A 134 -1.01 -6.82 -6.01
CA ASN A 134 -1.39 -5.56 -6.63
C ASN A 134 -2.59 -4.96 -5.90
N SER A 135 -2.31 -4.01 -5.01
CA SER A 135 -3.28 -3.39 -4.11
C SER A 135 -4.03 -2.23 -4.74
N GLU A 136 -3.53 -1.69 -5.84
CA GLU A 136 -4.18 -0.58 -6.52
C GLU A 136 -3.89 -0.58 -8.01
N VAL A 137 -4.91 -0.91 -8.78
CA VAL A 137 -4.98 -0.76 -10.23
C VAL A 137 -5.86 0.44 -10.59
N CYS A 138 -6.12 0.65 -11.87
CA CYS A 138 -7.12 1.62 -12.30
C CYS A 138 -8.50 1.30 -11.69
N TYR A 139 -9.17 2.31 -11.15
CA TYR A 139 -10.51 2.14 -10.58
C TYR A 139 -11.58 2.09 -11.68
N GLU A 140 -12.57 1.22 -11.53
CA GLU A 140 -13.71 1.20 -12.45
C GLU A 140 -14.42 2.56 -12.43
N GLY A 141 -14.65 3.10 -13.60
CA GLY A 141 -15.34 4.38 -13.78
C GLY A 141 -14.48 5.62 -13.54
N ILE A 142 -13.20 5.48 -13.17
CA ILE A 142 -12.32 6.66 -13.00
C ILE A 142 -12.17 7.41 -14.33
N GLY A 143 -12.42 8.73 -14.32
CA GLY A 143 -12.38 9.54 -15.54
C GLY A 143 -13.33 9.03 -16.64
N GLU A 144 -14.46 8.42 -16.27
CA GLU A 144 -15.44 7.78 -17.16
C GLU A 144 -14.89 6.61 -17.99
N ALA A 145 -13.72 6.09 -17.59
CA ALA A 145 -13.00 5.00 -18.25
C ALA A 145 -12.92 3.74 -17.35
N CYS A 146 -11.98 2.85 -17.64
CA CYS A 146 -11.71 1.65 -16.84
C CYS A 146 -12.95 0.80 -16.59
N ARG A 147 -13.71 0.54 -17.65
CA ARG A 147 -14.94 -0.26 -17.58
C ARG A 147 -14.65 -1.72 -17.21
N GLN A 148 -15.70 -2.45 -16.95
CA GLN A 148 -15.66 -3.84 -16.44
C GLN A 148 -14.71 -4.78 -17.20
N GLU A 149 -14.57 -4.63 -18.51
CA GLU A 149 -13.66 -5.43 -19.32
C GLU A 149 -12.19 -5.15 -19.00
N VAL A 150 -11.85 -3.88 -18.71
CA VAL A 150 -10.50 -3.47 -18.29
C VAL A 150 -10.20 -4.01 -16.90
N GLN A 151 -11.16 -3.93 -15.97
CA GLN A 151 -11.02 -4.49 -14.61
C GLN A 151 -10.77 -6.00 -14.66
N ARG A 152 -11.54 -6.74 -15.45
CA ARG A 152 -11.35 -8.18 -15.64
C ARG A 152 -9.98 -8.50 -16.25
N PHE A 153 -9.56 -7.70 -17.21
CA PHE A 153 -8.28 -7.88 -17.87
C PHE A 153 -7.12 -7.61 -16.90
N MET A 154 -7.21 -6.55 -16.09
CA MET A 154 -6.22 -6.25 -15.04
C MET A 154 -6.09 -7.37 -14.01
N PHE A 155 -7.19 -7.95 -13.57
CA PHE A 155 -7.16 -9.12 -12.69
C PHE A 155 -6.33 -10.25 -13.30
N TRP A 156 -6.65 -10.66 -14.53
CA TRP A 156 -5.93 -11.75 -15.18
C TRP A 156 -4.47 -11.44 -15.47
N ILE A 157 -4.16 -10.20 -15.82
CA ILE A 157 -2.76 -9.75 -15.96
C ILE A 157 -2.02 -9.90 -14.64
N CYS A 158 -2.59 -9.46 -13.54
CA CYS A 158 -1.95 -9.60 -12.23
C CYS A 158 -1.68 -11.07 -11.91
N MET A 159 -2.69 -11.92 -11.98
CA MET A 159 -2.59 -13.33 -11.61
C MET A 159 -1.63 -14.10 -12.52
N LEU A 160 -1.70 -13.91 -13.82
CA LEU A 160 -0.87 -14.64 -14.81
C LEU A 160 0.59 -14.17 -14.84
N ASN A 161 0.89 -12.99 -14.29
CA ASN A 161 2.27 -12.49 -14.15
C ASN A 161 2.87 -12.71 -12.75
N GLY A 162 2.23 -13.52 -11.89
CA GLY A 162 2.80 -13.97 -10.63
C GLY A 162 2.36 -13.21 -9.39
N ALA A 163 1.34 -12.34 -9.48
CA ALA A 163 0.77 -11.76 -8.27
C ALA A 163 0.01 -12.81 -7.46
N CYS A 164 0.12 -12.78 -6.14
CA CYS A 164 -0.63 -13.63 -5.23
C CYS A 164 -2.04 -13.07 -4.93
N GLY A 165 -2.34 -11.86 -5.39
CA GLY A 165 -3.63 -11.21 -5.18
C GLY A 165 -3.76 -9.88 -5.91
N HIS A 166 -4.99 -9.39 -5.93
CA HIS A 166 -5.41 -8.19 -6.62
C HIS A 166 -6.56 -7.52 -5.87
N THR A 167 -6.59 -6.20 -5.85
CA THR A 167 -7.67 -5.42 -5.25
C THR A 167 -8.46 -4.70 -6.32
N TYR A 168 -9.78 -4.80 -6.22
CA TYR A 168 -10.71 -4.03 -7.04
C TYR A 168 -11.01 -2.68 -6.38
N GLY A 169 -11.04 -1.63 -7.18
CA GLY A 169 -11.48 -0.30 -6.79
C GLY A 169 -12.48 0.26 -7.81
N ALA A 170 -13.37 1.13 -7.36
CA ALA A 170 -14.34 1.80 -8.22
C ALA A 170 -14.60 3.23 -7.76
N THR A 171 -14.83 4.12 -8.72
CA THR A 171 -15.35 5.46 -8.48
C THR A 171 -16.73 5.35 -7.78
N GLY A 172 -16.92 6.13 -6.75
CA GLY A 172 -18.12 6.08 -5.91
C GLY A 172 -18.05 5.10 -4.74
N ILE A 173 -17.05 4.20 -4.69
CA ILE A 173 -16.82 3.29 -3.55
C ILE A 173 -15.74 3.85 -2.62
N TRP A 174 -14.62 4.29 -3.17
CA TRP A 174 -13.50 4.81 -2.36
C TRP A 174 -13.73 6.24 -1.86
N GLN A 175 -14.58 6.99 -2.54
CA GLN A 175 -14.96 8.34 -2.15
C GLN A 175 -16.11 8.29 -1.14
N VAL A 176 -16.16 9.27 -0.25
CA VAL A 176 -17.37 9.51 0.54
C VAL A 176 -18.44 10.05 -0.40
N ASN A 177 -19.48 9.25 -0.64
CA ASN A 177 -20.59 9.68 -1.49
C ASN A 177 -21.40 10.76 -0.77
N THR A 178 -21.39 11.96 -1.32
CA THR A 178 -22.41 12.95 -1.06
C THR A 178 -23.56 12.72 -2.05
N LYS A 179 -24.79 12.72 -1.56
CA LYS A 179 -25.95 12.82 -2.44
C LYS A 179 -25.95 14.24 -2.98
N GLU A 180 -25.62 14.41 -4.23
CA GLU A 180 -26.03 15.55 -5.04
C GLU A 180 -27.25 15.19 -5.85
#